data_eac6021a071e5cc5a4af37ca592d53b9
#
_entry.id   eac6021a071e5cc5a4af37ca592d53b9
#
_cell.length_a   1.000
_cell.length_b   1.000
_cell.length_c   1.000
_cell.angle_alpha   90.00
_cell.angle_beta   90.00
_cell.angle_gamma   90.00
#
_symmetry.space_group_name_H-M   'P 1'
#
loop_
_entity.id
_entity.type
_entity.pdbx_description
1 polymer ?
#
loop_
_entity_poly.entity_id
_entity_poly.type
_entity_poly.pdbx_seq_one_letter_code
_entity_poly.pdbx_strand_id
1 'polypeptide(L)'
;KYAKTYTAYFKCFLFMGTNKPVQITDGKSGLIRRLIDVSPSGKKLGPKEYKAATKQIKFELGAIANYCKEVYLSDPGRYDDYVPTMMMSASNDFYNFMIDSYHIFAKDDGTTLKAAWEMYRTYCEDAKVPYPFSQRLFKEELKNYFHDFNTEVDGTIIRNIYSGFRTEVFDTSKPKRKEIHKP
;
A
#
# COMPACT_ATOMS: atom_id res chain seq x y z
N LYS A 1 24.03 7.30 33.65
CA LYS A 1 24.07 6.87 32.24
C LYS A 1 23.25 5.60 31.96
N TYR A 2 22.70 4.95 33.00
CA TYR A 2 21.90 3.72 32.82
C TYR A 2 20.52 3.93 33.48
N ALA A 3 19.58 4.56 32.76
CA ALA A 3 18.19 4.57 33.15
C ALA A 3 17.63 3.15 32.97
N LYS A 4 16.80 2.70 33.91
CA LYS A 4 16.08 1.42 33.78
C LYS A 4 15.18 1.49 32.54
N THR A 5 15.21 0.43 31.74
CA THR A 5 14.27 0.27 30.63
C THR A 5 12.86 0.23 31.18
N TYR A 6 11.96 1.03 30.64
CA TYR A 6 10.54 1.02 30.98
C TYR A 6 9.71 0.89 29.71
N THR A 7 8.55 0.31 29.85
CA THR A 7 7.57 0.19 28.76
C THR A 7 6.53 1.28 28.94
N ALA A 8 6.28 2.07 27.91
CA ALA A 8 5.24 3.09 27.92
C ALA A 8 4.37 2.97 26.66
N TYR A 9 3.10 3.30 26.81
CA TYR A 9 2.16 3.38 25.70
C TYR A 9 2.12 4.82 25.21
N PHE A 10 2.50 5.00 23.92
CA PHE A 10 2.46 6.32 23.28
C PHE A 10 1.21 6.38 22.39
N LYS A 11 0.39 7.41 22.61
CA LYS A 11 -0.69 7.81 21.71
C LYS A 11 -0.24 9.07 20.97
N CYS A 12 0.57 8.89 19.93
CA CYS A 12 1.09 10.01 19.17
C CYS A 12 1.10 9.67 17.69
N PHE A 13 1.07 10.70 16.87
CA PHE A 13 1.35 10.60 15.46
C PHE A 13 2.85 10.79 15.25
N LEU A 14 3.49 9.86 14.54
CA LEU A 14 4.93 9.90 14.31
C LEU A 14 5.23 10.36 12.88
N PHE A 15 5.93 11.48 12.76
CA PHE A 15 6.49 11.94 11.49
C PHE A 15 7.93 11.49 11.34
N MET A 16 8.24 10.86 10.20
CA MET A 16 9.61 10.50 9.85
C MET A 16 9.97 11.06 8.48
N GLY A 17 11.12 11.74 8.39
CA GLY A 17 11.69 12.19 7.12
C GLY A 17 12.76 11.22 6.64
N THR A 18 12.71 10.83 5.37
CA THR A 18 13.70 9.95 4.74
C THR A 18 13.94 10.37 3.31
N ASN A 19 15.15 10.16 2.80
CA ASN A 19 15.51 10.45 1.41
C ASN A 19 15.18 9.31 0.45
N LYS A 20 14.78 8.15 0.97
CA LYS A 20 14.41 6.96 0.19
C LYS A 20 13.17 6.33 0.82
N PRO A 21 12.33 5.64 0.06
CA PRO A 21 11.25 4.85 0.62
C PRO A 21 11.77 3.89 1.70
N VAL A 22 11.04 3.77 2.80
CA VAL A 22 11.41 2.83 3.87
C VAL A 22 11.14 1.43 3.37
N GLN A 23 12.16 0.58 3.44
CA GLN A 23 11.99 -0.86 3.17
C GLN A 23 11.51 -1.55 4.44
N ILE A 24 10.42 -2.28 4.34
CA ILE A 24 9.83 -3.03 5.43
C ILE A 24 10.08 -4.51 5.16
N THR A 25 11.00 -5.09 5.90
CA THR A 25 11.42 -6.49 5.71
C THR A 25 10.36 -7.49 6.15
N ASP A 26 9.44 -7.09 7.03
CA ASP A 26 8.32 -7.91 7.49
C ASP A 26 6.99 -7.34 6.97
N GLY A 27 6.63 -7.69 5.75
CA GLY A 27 5.36 -7.30 5.12
C GLY A 27 4.12 -7.84 5.82
N LYS A 28 4.28 -8.84 6.73
CA LYS A 28 3.18 -9.44 7.51
C LYS A 28 2.93 -8.74 8.84
N SER A 29 3.82 -7.87 9.30
CA SER A 29 3.78 -7.25 10.63
C SER A 29 2.58 -6.32 10.87
N GLY A 30 1.78 -6.04 9.87
CA GLY A 30 0.69 -5.06 9.96
C GLY A 30 1.18 -3.62 10.14
N LEU A 31 2.50 -3.38 10.14
CA LEU A 31 3.09 -2.05 10.22
C LEU A 31 2.74 -1.24 8.97
N ILE A 32 2.78 -1.86 7.79
CA ILE A 32 2.46 -1.22 6.51
C ILE A 32 1.08 -0.56 6.52
N ARG A 33 0.09 -1.21 7.14
CA ARG A 33 -1.29 -0.68 7.25
C ARG A 33 -1.42 0.58 8.12
N ARG A 34 -0.37 0.94 8.83
CA ARG A 34 -0.32 2.10 9.74
C ARG A 34 0.55 3.22 9.21
N LEU A 35 1.14 3.03 8.05
CA LEU A 35 2.02 4.00 7.42
C LEU A 35 1.28 4.75 6.33
N ILE A 36 1.51 6.04 6.29
CA ILE A 36 1.07 6.93 5.22
C ILE A 36 2.34 7.51 4.62
N ASP A 37 2.61 7.24 3.34
CA ASP A 37 3.73 7.84 2.65
C ASP A 37 3.32 9.18 2.02
N VAL A 38 4.12 10.18 2.26
CA VAL A 38 3.92 11.53 1.71
C VAL A 38 5.12 11.87 0.83
N SER A 39 4.89 11.91 -0.47
CA SER A 39 5.92 12.27 -1.43
C SER A 39 5.85 13.75 -1.77
N PRO A 40 6.96 14.51 -1.57
CA PRO A 40 7.03 15.88 -2.01
C PRO A 40 6.84 16.00 -3.53
N SER A 41 6.22 17.09 -3.97
CA SER A 41 5.97 17.34 -5.41
C SER A 41 7.25 17.49 -6.26
N GLY A 42 8.43 17.54 -5.62
CA GLY A 42 9.71 17.80 -6.29
C GLY A 42 9.91 19.25 -6.74
N LYS A 43 8.90 20.13 -6.57
CA LYS A 43 9.00 21.53 -6.92
C LYS A 43 10.02 22.24 -6.01
N LYS A 44 11.10 22.72 -6.59
CA LYS A 44 12.14 23.47 -5.89
C LYS A 44 11.82 24.96 -5.92
N LEU A 45 11.86 25.58 -4.77
CA LEU A 45 11.76 27.04 -4.64
C LEU A 45 13.15 27.66 -4.71
N GLY A 46 13.27 28.81 -5.34
CA GLY A 46 14.47 29.61 -5.29
C GLY A 46 14.74 30.13 -3.85
N PRO A 47 15.99 30.52 -3.50
CA PRO A 47 16.34 30.93 -2.13
C PRO A 47 15.48 32.09 -1.59
N LYS A 48 15.12 33.05 -2.45
CA LYS A 48 14.25 34.18 -2.07
C LYS A 48 12.82 33.73 -1.82
N GLU A 49 12.27 32.89 -2.69
CA GLU A 49 10.93 32.32 -2.57
C GLU A 49 10.83 31.42 -1.32
N TYR A 50 11.83 30.58 -1.08
CA TYR A 50 11.89 29.73 0.12
C TYR A 50 11.86 30.57 1.41
N LYS A 51 12.66 31.64 1.47
CA LYS A 51 12.68 32.55 2.63
C LYS A 51 11.33 33.26 2.83
N ALA A 52 10.70 33.70 1.75
CA ALA A 52 9.38 34.30 1.79
C ALA A 52 8.32 33.30 2.26
N ALA A 53 8.28 32.11 1.65
CA ALA A 53 7.35 31.02 2.03
C ALA A 53 7.51 30.61 3.49
N THR A 54 8.74 30.48 3.99
CA THR A 54 8.99 30.12 5.39
C THR A 54 8.47 31.19 6.35
N LYS A 55 8.60 32.47 6.00
CA LYS A 55 8.04 33.58 6.79
C LYS A 55 6.51 33.57 6.76
N GLN A 56 5.93 33.33 5.58
CA GLN A 56 4.49 33.25 5.37
C GLN A 56 3.87 32.11 6.19
N ILE A 57 4.46 30.92 6.13
CA ILE A 57 4.00 29.74 6.89
C ILE A 57 3.94 30.04 8.39
N LYS A 58 4.97 30.69 8.94
CA LYS A 58 4.99 31.07 10.37
C LYS A 58 3.84 32.00 10.74
N PHE A 59 3.48 32.89 9.85
CA PHE A 59 2.36 33.80 10.06
C PHE A 59 1.00 33.10 9.96
N GLU A 60 0.89 32.10 9.06
CA GLU A 60 -0.35 31.42 8.75
C GLU A 60 -0.59 30.13 9.54
N LEU A 61 0.24 29.79 10.52
CA LEU A 61 0.14 28.51 11.25
C LEU A 61 -1.28 28.24 11.79
N GLY A 62 -1.97 29.24 12.29
CA GLY A 62 -3.35 29.09 12.78
C GLY A 62 -4.34 28.74 11.68
N ALA A 63 -4.22 29.40 10.53
CA ALA A 63 -5.08 29.12 9.36
C ALA A 63 -4.80 27.72 8.79
N ILE A 64 -3.53 27.33 8.71
CA ILE A 64 -3.11 26.00 8.28
C ILE A 64 -3.69 24.93 9.21
N ALA A 65 -3.56 25.11 10.53
CA ALA A 65 -4.09 24.18 11.52
C ALA A 65 -5.62 24.04 11.42
N ASN A 66 -6.33 25.16 11.25
CA ASN A 66 -7.78 25.13 11.07
C ASN A 66 -8.18 24.42 9.78
N TYR A 67 -7.50 24.70 8.67
CA TYR A 67 -7.74 24.02 7.40
C TYR A 67 -7.51 22.50 7.51
N CYS A 68 -6.40 22.07 8.12
CA CYS A 68 -6.12 20.66 8.35
C CYS A 68 -7.22 19.99 9.19
N LYS A 69 -7.71 20.69 10.24
CA LYS A 69 -8.83 20.21 11.06
C LYS A 69 -10.12 20.04 10.22
N GLU A 70 -10.45 21.02 9.40
CA GLU A 70 -11.64 20.94 8.53
C GLU A 70 -11.54 19.80 7.52
N VAL A 71 -10.37 19.63 6.89
CA VAL A 71 -10.11 18.50 5.98
C VAL A 71 -10.27 17.17 6.70
N TYR A 72 -9.74 17.03 7.90
CA TYR A 72 -9.90 15.83 8.71
C TYR A 72 -11.36 15.56 9.07
N LEU A 73 -12.09 16.57 9.52
CA LEU A 73 -13.49 16.41 9.93
C LEU A 73 -14.42 16.14 8.74
N SER A 74 -14.06 16.58 7.54
CA SER A 74 -14.85 16.31 6.33
C SER A 74 -14.79 14.85 5.90
N ASP A 75 -13.69 14.15 6.19
CA ASP A 75 -13.52 12.74 5.83
C ASP A 75 -12.53 12.05 6.80
N PRO A 76 -12.97 11.75 8.04
CA PRO A 76 -12.10 11.15 9.06
C PRO A 76 -11.56 9.77 8.69
N GLY A 77 -12.29 9.04 7.83
CA GLY A 77 -11.93 7.69 7.38
C GLY A 77 -11.08 7.66 6.10
N ARG A 78 -10.64 8.80 5.59
CA ARG A 78 -9.94 8.92 4.31
C ARG A 78 -8.75 7.96 4.13
N TYR A 79 -8.08 7.64 5.21
CA TYR A 79 -6.88 6.81 5.20
C TYR A 79 -7.10 5.41 5.79
N ASP A 80 -8.35 5.00 6.09
CA ASP A 80 -8.63 3.71 6.69
C ASP A 80 -8.18 2.54 5.80
N ASP A 81 -8.34 2.68 4.49
CA ASP A 81 -7.94 1.69 3.49
C ASP A 81 -6.72 2.14 2.67
N TYR A 82 -5.93 3.10 3.20
CA TYR A 82 -4.76 3.61 2.51
C TYR A 82 -3.65 2.56 2.41
N VAL A 83 -3.06 2.44 1.23
CA VAL A 83 -1.92 1.56 0.95
C VAL A 83 -0.72 2.42 0.55
N PRO A 84 0.39 2.37 1.31
CA PRO A 84 1.61 3.13 1.00
C PRO A 84 2.36 2.48 -0.19
N THR A 85 1.94 2.79 -1.40
CA THR A 85 2.38 2.12 -2.63
C THR A 85 3.88 2.20 -2.86
N MET A 86 4.52 3.33 -2.56
CA MET A 86 5.97 3.48 -2.73
C MET A 86 6.76 2.61 -1.75
N MET A 87 6.31 2.50 -0.50
CA MET A 87 6.94 1.63 0.49
C MET A 87 6.70 0.16 0.15
N MET A 88 5.50 -0.17 -0.32
CA MET A 88 5.16 -1.52 -0.78
C MET A 88 6.04 -1.94 -1.94
N SER A 89 6.16 -1.10 -2.97
CA SER A 89 7.01 -1.37 -4.14
C SER A 89 8.49 -1.52 -3.77
N ALA A 90 8.97 -0.73 -2.80
CA ALA A 90 10.36 -0.83 -2.34
C ALA A 90 10.64 -2.08 -1.48
N SER A 91 9.58 -2.71 -0.94
CA SER A 91 9.71 -3.76 0.07
C SER A 91 9.23 -5.13 -0.40
N ASN A 92 8.47 -5.20 -1.48
CA ASN A 92 7.75 -6.42 -1.85
C ASN A 92 7.75 -6.66 -3.36
N ASP A 93 8.67 -7.51 -3.83
CA ASP A 93 8.76 -7.89 -5.24
C ASP A 93 7.50 -8.59 -5.74
N PHE A 94 6.79 -9.31 -4.87
CA PHE A 94 5.52 -9.93 -5.24
C PHE A 94 4.43 -8.90 -5.49
N TYR A 95 4.39 -7.81 -4.73
CA TYR A 95 3.49 -6.70 -4.99
C TYR A 95 3.79 -6.04 -6.34
N ASN A 96 5.06 -5.86 -6.68
CA ASN A 96 5.46 -5.33 -7.99
C ASN A 96 5.02 -6.26 -9.12
N PHE A 97 5.22 -7.56 -8.97
CA PHE A 97 4.69 -8.55 -9.91
C PHE A 97 3.18 -8.42 -10.08
N MET A 98 2.43 -8.26 -8.99
CA MET A 98 0.97 -8.12 -9.07
C MET A 98 0.55 -6.81 -9.75
N ILE A 99 1.26 -5.70 -9.51
CA ILE A 99 1.03 -4.42 -10.22
C ILE A 99 1.26 -4.60 -11.72
N ASP A 100 2.37 -5.21 -12.12
CA ASP A 100 2.73 -5.38 -13.53
C ASP A 100 1.77 -6.32 -14.25
N SER A 101 1.18 -7.26 -13.53
CA SER A 101 0.29 -8.30 -14.06
C SER A 101 -1.20 -8.00 -13.87
N TYR A 102 -1.56 -6.94 -13.12
CA TYR A 102 -2.97 -6.73 -12.73
C TYR A 102 -3.90 -6.58 -13.93
N HIS A 103 -3.45 -5.98 -15.02
CA HIS A 103 -4.24 -5.79 -16.25
C HIS A 103 -4.61 -7.11 -16.93
N ILE A 104 -3.80 -8.15 -16.74
CA ILE A 104 -4.09 -9.50 -17.24
C ILE A 104 -5.13 -10.15 -16.34
N PHE A 105 -4.88 -10.15 -15.03
CA PHE A 105 -5.78 -10.75 -14.05
C PHE A 105 -7.15 -10.06 -13.98
N ALA A 106 -7.18 -8.73 -14.11
CA ALA A 106 -8.42 -7.97 -14.09
C ALA A 106 -9.28 -8.21 -15.34
N LYS A 107 -8.64 -8.41 -16.50
CA LYS A 107 -9.35 -8.68 -17.76
C LYS A 107 -10.01 -10.05 -17.76
N ASP A 108 -9.30 -11.04 -17.28
CA ASP A 108 -9.75 -12.44 -17.34
C ASP A 108 -10.62 -12.80 -16.12
N ASP A 109 -10.65 -11.92 -15.10
CA ASP A 109 -11.33 -12.10 -13.80
C ASP A 109 -11.07 -13.49 -13.17
N GLY A 110 -9.94 -14.09 -13.52
CA GLY A 110 -9.55 -15.38 -12.99
C GLY A 110 -8.23 -15.88 -13.55
N THR A 111 -7.61 -16.79 -12.82
CA THR A 111 -6.38 -17.46 -13.25
C THR A 111 -6.23 -18.81 -12.57
N THR A 112 -5.49 -19.73 -13.22
CA THR A 112 -5.07 -20.97 -12.56
C THR A 112 -3.77 -20.74 -11.78
N LEU A 113 -3.58 -21.50 -10.70
CA LEU A 113 -2.31 -21.46 -9.95
C LEU A 113 -1.10 -21.72 -10.87
N LYS A 114 -1.25 -22.63 -11.84
CA LYS A 114 -0.17 -22.96 -12.77
C LYS A 114 0.19 -21.75 -13.65
N ALA A 115 -0.79 -21.12 -14.27
CA ALA A 115 -0.55 -19.96 -15.14
C ALA A 115 0.05 -18.79 -14.35
N ALA A 116 -0.51 -18.46 -13.17
CA ALA A 116 0.01 -17.41 -12.33
C ALA A 116 1.46 -17.70 -11.85
N TRP A 117 1.77 -18.94 -11.56
CA TRP A 117 3.11 -19.36 -11.16
C TRP A 117 4.14 -19.24 -12.30
N GLU A 118 3.78 -19.63 -13.51
CA GLU A 118 4.63 -19.46 -14.67
C GLU A 118 4.91 -17.99 -14.96
N MET A 119 3.89 -17.13 -14.89
CA MET A 119 4.06 -15.67 -15.01
C MET A 119 5.00 -15.11 -13.95
N TYR A 120 4.83 -15.52 -12.69
CA TYR A 120 5.68 -15.07 -11.60
C TYR A 120 7.14 -15.49 -11.78
N ARG A 121 7.39 -16.70 -12.23
CA ARG A 121 8.75 -17.17 -12.52
C ARG A 121 9.41 -16.34 -13.61
N THR A 122 8.72 -16.11 -14.72
CA THR A 122 9.23 -15.26 -15.80
C THR A 122 9.54 -13.85 -15.29
N TYR A 123 8.62 -13.26 -14.52
CA TYR A 123 8.86 -11.97 -13.89
C TYR A 123 10.10 -11.96 -13.01
N CYS A 124 10.30 -12.96 -12.16
CA CYS A 124 11.46 -13.04 -11.27
C CYS A 124 12.78 -13.17 -12.04
N GLU A 125 12.78 -13.89 -13.15
CA GLU A 125 13.94 -14.04 -14.04
C GLU A 125 14.27 -12.69 -14.70
N ASP A 126 13.28 -12.01 -15.26
CA ASP A 126 13.44 -10.72 -15.95
C ASP A 126 13.84 -9.59 -14.99
N ALA A 127 13.19 -9.51 -13.85
CA ALA A 127 13.45 -8.50 -12.83
C ALA A 127 14.67 -8.83 -11.93
N LYS A 128 15.30 -10.00 -12.13
CA LYS A 128 16.44 -10.48 -11.33
C LYS A 128 16.17 -10.46 -9.83
N VAL A 129 14.97 -10.92 -9.44
CA VAL A 129 14.57 -10.96 -8.02
C VAL A 129 15.52 -11.87 -7.25
N PRO A 130 16.23 -11.37 -6.23
CA PRO A 130 17.30 -12.14 -5.57
C PRO A 130 16.79 -13.33 -4.76
N TYR A 131 15.58 -13.23 -4.22
CA TYR A 131 14.96 -14.26 -3.37
C TYR A 131 13.49 -14.48 -3.76
N PRO A 132 13.22 -15.16 -4.90
CA PRO A 132 11.85 -15.42 -5.32
C PRO A 132 11.13 -16.33 -4.32
N PHE A 133 9.84 -16.17 -4.21
CA PHE A 133 9.03 -17.03 -3.36
C PHE A 133 9.07 -18.48 -3.83
N SER A 134 9.02 -19.40 -2.87
CA SER A 134 8.68 -20.79 -3.18
C SER A 134 7.22 -20.87 -3.65
N GLN A 135 6.88 -21.92 -4.43
CA GLN A 135 5.51 -22.10 -4.92
C GLN A 135 4.46 -22.14 -3.80
N ARG A 136 4.82 -22.64 -2.62
CA ARG A 136 3.95 -22.67 -1.44
C ARG A 136 3.66 -21.25 -0.96
N LEU A 137 4.69 -20.43 -0.80
CA LEU A 137 4.54 -19.04 -0.34
C LEU A 137 3.81 -18.20 -1.38
N PHE A 138 4.13 -18.39 -2.67
CA PHE A 138 3.43 -17.76 -3.78
C PHE A 138 1.92 -18.03 -3.71
N LYS A 139 1.51 -19.29 -3.51
CA LYS A 139 0.11 -19.67 -3.37
C LYS A 139 -0.59 -18.97 -2.22
N GLU A 140 0.10 -18.83 -1.08
CA GLU A 140 -0.46 -18.14 0.09
C GLU A 140 -0.60 -16.63 -0.15
N GLU A 141 0.40 -16.00 -0.76
CA GLU A 141 0.35 -14.56 -1.05
C GLU A 141 -0.67 -14.23 -2.14
N LEU A 142 -0.87 -15.11 -3.13
CA LEU A 142 -1.85 -14.92 -4.20
C LEU A 142 -3.28 -14.73 -3.68
N LYS A 143 -3.63 -15.38 -2.56
CA LYS A 143 -4.93 -15.25 -1.90
C LYS A 143 -5.26 -13.82 -1.43
N ASN A 144 -4.26 -12.99 -1.23
CA ASN A 144 -4.48 -11.59 -0.83
C ASN A 144 -5.03 -10.73 -1.97
N TYR A 145 -4.95 -11.21 -3.21
CA TYR A 145 -5.30 -10.48 -4.43
C TYR A 145 -6.54 -11.01 -5.14
N PHE A 146 -7.09 -12.14 -4.69
CA PHE A 146 -8.30 -12.73 -5.25
C PHE A 146 -9.34 -12.93 -4.14
N HIS A 147 -10.62 -12.85 -4.49
CA HIS A 147 -11.72 -13.08 -3.55
C HIS A 147 -11.95 -14.58 -3.33
N ASP A 148 -11.97 -15.33 -4.43
CA ASP A 148 -12.20 -16.77 -4.44
C ASP A 148 -10.98 -17.50 -4.97
N PHE A 149 -10.63 -18.62 -4.36
CA PHE A 149 -9.48 -19.45 -4.75
C PHE A 149 -9.83 -20.91 -4.96
N ASN A 150 -11.12 -21.21 -5.03
CA ASN A 150 -11.68 -22.43 -5.61
C ASN A 150 -12.97 -22.01 -6.32
N THR A 151 -13.10 -22.37 -7.57
CA THR A 151 -14.28 -22.05 -8.37
C THR A 151 -15.16 -23.29 -8.50
N GLU A 152 -16.46 -23.12 -8.33
CA GLU A 152 -17.45 -24.14 -8.56
C GLU A 152 -17.97 -24.01 -10.00
N VAL A 153 -17.88 -25.09 -10.77
CA VAL A 153 -18.43 -25.18 -12.13
C VAL A 153 -19.32 -26.40 -12.16
N ASP A 154 -20.58 -26.22 -12.51
CA ASP A 154 -21.58 -27.30 -12.58
C ASP A 154 -21.65 -28.16 -11.31
N GLY A 155 -21.58 -27.58 -10.15
CA GLY A 155 -21.59 -28.26 -8.86
C GLY A 155 -20.29 -29.00 -8.51
N THR A 156 -19.24 -28.84 -9.31
CA THR A 156 -17.92 -29.43 -9.05
C THR A 156 -16.94 -28.38 -8.63
N ILE A 157 -16.32 -28.54 -7.45
CA ILE A 157 -15.27 -27.64 -6.97
C ILE A 157 -13.97 -27.91 -7.71
N ILE A 158 -13.54 -26.95 -8.53
CA ILE A 158 -12.26 -26.97 -9.21
C ILE A 158 -11.23 -26.28 -8.33
N ARG A 159 -10.25 -27.03 -7.87
CA ARG A 159 -9.19 -26.52 -6.99
C ARG A 159 -8.14 -25.72 -7.76
N ASN A 160 -7.53 -24.74 -7.06
CA ASN A 160 -6.44 -23.90 -7.57
C ASN A 160 -6.82 -23.01 -8.76
N ILE A 161 -8.08 -22.64 -8.86
CA ILE A 161 -8.54 -21.53 -9.70
C ILE A 161 -8.82 -20.34 -8.77
N TYR A 162 -8.33 -19.19 -9.15
CA TYR A 162 -8.49 -17.94 -8.44
C TYR A 162 -9.36 -17.01 -9.27
N SER A 163 -10.39 -16.44 -8.67
CA SER A 163 -11.34 -15.52 -9.32
C SER A 163 -11.63 -14.29 -8.47
N GLY A 164 -12.29 -13.29 -9.06
CA GLY A 164 -12.60 -12.04 -8.38
C GLY A 164 -11.35 -11.24 -8.04
N PHE A 165 -10.55 -10.89 -9.04
CA PHE A 165 -9.32 -10.11 -8.82
C PHE A 165 -9.63 -8.75 -8.23
N ARG A 166 -8.91 -8.38 -7.17
CA ARG A 166 -9.11 -7.13 -6.41
C ARG A 166 -8.38 -5.96 -7.07
N THR A 167 -8.91 -5.42 -8.14
CA THR A 167 -8.35 -4.26 -8.83
C THR A 167 -8.21 -3.04 -7.91
N GLU A 168 -9.09 -2.93 -6.94
CA GLU A 168 -9.08 -1.85 -5.97
C GLU A 168 -7.80 -1.75 -5.11
N VAL A 169 -7.04 -2.82 -5.00
CA VAL A 169 -5.73 -2.79 -4.30
C VAL A 169 -4.73 -1.89 -5.04
N PHE A 170 -4.90 -1.72 -6.34
CA PHE A 170 -4.00 -0.95 -7.20
C PHE A 170 -4.59 0.38 -7.66
N ASP A 171 -5.88 0.61 -7.46
CA ASP A 171 -6.52 1.87 -7.81
C ASP A 171 -6.23 2.94 -6.74
N THR A 172 -5.08 3.60 -6.87
CA THR A 172 -4.62 4.67 -5.98
C THR A 172 -5.34 6.01 -6.26
N SER A 173 -6.13 6.10 -7.33
CA SER A 173 -6.75 7.36 -7.77
C SER A 173 -8.00 7.73 -6.97
N LYS A 174 -8.59 6.77 -6.24
CA LYS A 174 -9.79 6.99 -5.44
C LYS A 174 -9.66 6.35 -4.06
N PRO A 175 -9.51 7.15 -2.99
CA PRO A 175 -9.71 6.61 -1.65
C PRO A 175 -11.12 6.02 -1.58
N LYS A 176 -11.24 4.74 -1.25
CA LYS A 176 -12.53 4.07 -1.15
C LYS A 176 -13.38 4.74 -0.08
N ARG A 177 -14.49 5.36 -0.49
CA ARG A 177 -15.55 5.71 0.45
C ARG A 177 -16.19 4.41 0.91
N LYS A 178 -16.05 4.07 2.18
CA LYS A 178 -16.97 3.11 2.80
C LYS A 178 -18.38 3.72 2.68
N GLU A 179 -19.28 3.01 2.03
CA GLU A 179 -20.71 3.34 2.13
C GLU A 179 -21.08 3.26 3.61
N ILE A 180 -21.27 4.42 4.22
CA ILE A 180 -21.81 4.52 5.57
C ILE A 180 -23.25 4.07 5.43
N HIS A 181 -23.57 2.83 5.80
CA HIS A 181 -24.94 2.45 6.05
C HIS A 181 -25.48 3.39 7.13
N LYS A 182 -26.28 4.37 6.70
CA LYS A 182 -27.06 5.16 7.64
C LYS A 182 -28.04 4.23 8.35
N PRO A 183 -28.19 4.37 9.68
CA PRO A 183 -29.18 3.61 10.44
C PRO A 183 -30.61 3.92 9.99
#